data_08a2d4f5ecf32c37b532facfa78cc844
#
_entry.id   08a2d4f5ecf32c37b532facfa78cc844
#
_cell.length_a   1.000
_cell.length_b   1.000
_cell.length_c   1.000
_cell.angle_alpha   90.00
_cell.angle_beta   90.00
_cell.angle_gamma   90.00
#
_symmetry.space_group_name_H-M   'P 1'
#
loop_
_entity.id
_entity.type
_entity.pdbx_description
1 polymer ?
#
loop_
_entity_poly.entity_id
_entity_poly.type
_entity_poly.pdbx_seq_one_letter_code
_entity_poly.pdbx_strand_id
1 'polypeptide(L)'
;VRHFKRFLLSAATGMSALLFCAPAASAAGGGGADSFPPREEVFQLVAQQTQGTFVDVDGSSGPSQGDEFVISGNLLRGAVPVGTYSQICTLTRTAPGDEFDLQCASDLALPLGQLTVQGRFTVTGAGPGNIDLAITGGTGHYRTAHGSVHADNVSDTETHLTVHLIR
;
A
#
# COMPACT_ATOMS: atom_id res chain seq x y z
N VAL A 1 -23.70 -23.12 11.88
CA VAL A 1 -24.00 -22.60 13.22
C VAL A 1 -23.09 -23.32 14.20
N ARG A 2 -22.03 -22.73 14.66
CA ARG A 2 -21.17 -23.27 15.73
C ARG A 2 -20.91 -22.18 16.76
N HIS A 3 -21.34 -22.48 17.98
CA HIS A 3 -21.29 -21.66 19.19
C HIS A 3 -19.85 -21.35 19.62
N PHE A 4 -19.52 -20.07 19.76
CA PHE A 4 -18.34 -19.62 20.49
C PHE A 4 -18.65 -19.62 21.99
N LYS A 5 -18.02 -20.53 22.74
CA LYS A 5 -18.08 -20.57 24.21
C LYS A 5 -17.17 -19.46 24.78
N ARG A 6 -17.78 -18.61 25.58
CA ARG A 6 -17.11 -17.61 26.41
C ARG A 6 -16.35 -18.31 27.53
N PHE A 7 -15.06 -18.09 27.63
CA PHE A 7 -14.29 -18.40 28.84
C PHE A 7 -14.14 -17.11 29.65
N LEU A 8 -14.83 -17.08 30.81
CA LEU A 8 -14.57 -16.18 31.91
C LEU A 8 -13.50 -16.83 32.79
N LEU A 9 -12.37 -16.17 33.00
CA LEU A 9 -11.46 -16.49 34.09
C LEU A 9 -11.28 -15.27 34.94
N SER A 10 -11.79 -15.36 36.19
CA SER A 10 -11.52 -14.47 37.30
C SER A 10 -10.32 -15.01 38.07
N ALA A 11 -9.40 -14.17 38.51
CA ALA A 11 -8.54 -14.34 39.71
C ALA A 11 -7.78 -13.03 39.90
N ALA A 12 -8.06 -12.29 40.91
CA ALA A 12 -7.62 -12.35 42.31
C ALA A 12 -6.27 -11.64 42.55
N THR A 13 -6.39 -10.44 43.10
CA THR A 13 -5.58 -9.71 44.09
C THR A 13 -4.19 -10.24 44.46
N GLY A 14 -3.20 -9.36 44.37
CA GLY A 14 -1.90 -9.45 45.01
C GLY A 14 -1.24 -8.09 45.09
N MET A 15 -1.51 -7.35 46.19
CA MET A 15 -0.86 -6.09 46.57
C MET A 15 0.53 -6.40 47.10
N SER A 16 1.61 -5.89 46.52
CA SER A 16 2.91 -5.75 47.16
C SER A 16 3.59 -4.49 46.65
N ALA A 17 3.58 -3.47 47.47
CA ALA A 17 4.32 -2.24 47.32
C ALA A 17 5.79 -2.49 47.68
N LEU A 18 6.70 -2.34 46.72
CA LEU A 18 8.13 -2.18 46.98
C LEU A 18 8.56 -0.83 46.38
N LEU A 19 8.77 0.13 47.29
CA LEU A 19 9.45 1.37 46.95
C LEU A 19 10.93 1.05 46.65
N PHE A 20 11.33 1.17 45.42
CA PHE A 20 12.75 1.29 45.04
C PHE A 20 13.01 2.75 44.65
N CYS A 21 13.71 3.45 45.54
CA CYS A 21 14.39 4.69 45.17
C CYS A 21 15.49 4.35 44.16
N ALA A 22 15.32 4.71 42.90
CA ALA A 22 16.39 4.69 41.92
C ALA A 22 17.07 6.07 41.90
N PRO A 23 18.42 6.14 41.97
CA PRO A 23 19.12 7.40 41.77
C PRO A 23 18.96 7.89 40.34
N ALA A 24 18.63 9.18 40.19
CA ALA A 24 18.60 9.85 38.90
C ALA A 24 20.02 9.90 38.34
N ALA A 25 20.32 9.02 37.40
CA ALA A 25 21.51 9.14 36.57
C ALA A 25 21.23 10.22 35.53
N SER A 26 21.79 11.40 35.71
CA SER A 26 21.84 12.47 34.72
C SER A 26 22.79 12.03 33.62
N ALA A 27 22.30 11.37 32.58
CA ALA A 27 23.03 11.16 31.35
C ALA A 27 23.00 12.45 30.52
N ALA A 28 23.96 13.34 30.80
CA ALA A 28 24.35 14.38 29.86
C ALA A 28 25.11 13.70 28.72
N GLY A 29 24.41 13.19 27.74
CA GLY A 29 24.95 12.66 26.49
C GLY A 29 24.43 13.49 25.34
N GLY A 30 25.07 14.66 25.09
CA GLY A 30 24.89 15.40 23.85
C GLY A 30 25.52 14.63 22.70
N GLY A 31 24.80 13.69 22.12
CA GLY A 31 25.03 13.17 20.80
C GLY A 31 24.08 13.90 19.87
N GLY A 32 24.55 14.96 19.22
CA GLY A 32 23.87 15.48 18.04
C GLY A 32 23.85 14.37 17.01
N ALA A 33 22.76 13.63 16.92
CA ALA A 33 22.48 12.86 15.75
C ALA A 33 22.29 13.89 14.64
N ASP A 34 23.27 13.99 13.75
CA ASP A 34 23.14 14.67 12.48
C ASP A 34 21.98 13.98 11.72
N SER A 35 20.78 14.41 12.01
CA SER A 35 19.60 14.02 11.26
C SER A 35 19.71 14.68 9.89
N PHE A 36 20.33 14.00 8.95
CA PHE A 36 20.22 14.38 7.55
C PHE A 36 18.74 14.44 7.21
N PRO A 37 18.27 15.54 6.58
CA PRO A 37 16.90 15.61 6.16
C PRO A 37 16.60 14.39 5.28
N PRO A 38 15.37 13.80 5.38
CA PRO A 38 14.98 12.68 4.55
C PRO A 38 15.17 13.08 3.08
N ARG A 39 15.87 12.24 2.32
CA ARG A 39 16.16 12.53 0.92
C ARG A 39 14.98 12.09 0.08
N GLU A 40 14.34 13.05 -0.56
CA GLU A 40 13.33 12.79 -1.58
C GLU A 40 13.99 12.52 -2.93
N GLU A 41 13.53 11.49 -3.62
CA GLU A 41 13.90 11.13 -4.98
C GLU A 41 12.61 11.03 -5.80
N VAL A 42 12.56 11.77 -6.94
CA VAL A 42 11.41 11.71 -7.85
C VAL A 42 11.84 11.07 -9.16
N PHE A 43 11.08 10.06 -9.60
CA PHE A 43 11.32 9.42 -10.89
C PHE A 43 10.02 8.95 -11.54
N GLN A 44 10.07 8.73 -12.85
CA GLN A 44 8.92 8.32 -13.64
C GLN A 44 9.08 6.90 -14.17
N LEU A 45 7.97 6.16 -14.20
CA LEU A 45 7.84 4.86 -14.82
C LEU A 45 6.59 4.84 -15.70
N VAL A 46 6.58 3.94 -16.67
CA VAL A 46 5.38 3.58 -17.43
C VAL A 46 5.02 2.16 -17.05
N ALA A 47 3.82 1.95 -16.52
CA ALA A 47 3.26 0.64 -16.25
C ALA A 47 2.45 0.20 -17.48
N GLN A 48 2.93 -0.86 -18.15
CA GLN A 48 2.24 -1.48 -19.28
C GLN A 48 1.62 -2.81 -18.84
N GLN A 49 0.30 -2.87 -18.83
CA GLN A 49 -0.44 -4.08 -18.50
C GLN A 49 -0.23 -5.14 -19.59
N THR A 50 0.12 -6.35 -19.16
CA THR A 50 0.24 -7.52 -20.03
C THR A 50 -0.77 -8.60 -19.72
N GLN A 51 -1.28 -8.60 -18.47
CA GLN A 51 -2.31 -9.52 -18.01
C GLN A 51 -3.31 -8.77 -17.13
N GLY A 52 -4.58 -9.14 -17.24
CA GLY A 52 -5.64 -8.61 -16.40
C GLY A 52 -6.80 -9.61 -16.33
N THR A 53 -7.34 -9.79 -15.14
CA THR A 53 -8.48 -10.68 -14.87
C THR A 53 -9.40 -10.02 -13.88
N PHE A 54 -10.70 -10.03 -14.17
CA PHE A 54 -11.74 -9.75 -13.21
C PHE A 54 -12.18 -11.06 -12.55
N VAL A 55 -12.23 -11.07 -11.23
CA VAL A 55 -12.67 -12.21 -10.42
C VAL A 55 -13.99 -11.81 -9.76
N ASP A 56 -15.07 -12.42 -10.22
CA ASP A 56 -16.39 -12.31 -9.62
C ASP A 56 -16.48 -13.35 -8.50
N VAL A 57 -16.66 -12.88 -7.25
CA VAL A 57 -16.60 -13.76 -6.07
C VAL A 57 -17.96 -14.31 -5.66
N ASP A 58 -19.07 -13.72 -6.07
CA ASP A 58 -20.41 -14.11 -5.66
C ASP A 58 -21.30 -14.60 -6.81
N GLY A 59 -20.87 -14.45 -8.06
CA GLY A 59 -21.59 -14.85 -9.27
C GLY A 59 -22.81 -13.92 -9.56
N SER A 60 -22.83 -12.74 -8.98
CA SER A 60 -23.88 -11.76 -9.24
C SER A 60 -23.74 -11.10 -10.62
N SER A 61 -24.80 -10.53 -11.13
CA SER A 61 -24.72 -9.76 -12.38
C SER A 61 -24.20 -8.35 -12.10
N GLY A 62 -22.97 -8.05 -12.51
CA GLY A 62 -22.32 -6.76 -12.33
C GLY A 62 -21.41 -6.71 -11.12
N PRO A 63 -20.64 -5.61 -10.95
CA PRO A 63 -19.66 -5.48 -9.88
C PRO A 63 -20.30 -5.56 -8.49
N SER A 64 -19.74 -6.37 -7.61
CA SER A 64 -20.17 -6.56 -6.23
C SER A 64 -19.04 -6.38 -5.24
N GLN A 65 -19.37 -6.17 -3.97
CA GLN A 65 -18.39 -6.03 -2.91
C GLN A 65 -17.60 -7.35 -2.73
N GLY A 66 -16.29 -7.26 -2.82
CA GLY A 66 -15.38 -8.42 -2.73
C GLY A 66 -14.81 -8.85 -4.08
N ASP A 67 -15.39 -8.41 -5.20
CA ASP A 67 -14.84 -8.68 -6.52
C ASP A 67 -13.44 -8.10 -6.68
N GLU A 68 -12.62 -8.73 -7.50
CA GLU A 68 -11.22 -8.35 -7.64
C GLU A 68 -10.80 -8.12 -9.08
N PHE A 69 -9.92 -7.14 -9.26
CA PHE A 69 -9.12 -6.97 -10.45
C PHE A 69 -7.70 -7.43 -10.15
N VAL A 70 -7.22 -8.45 -10.84
CA VAL A 70 -5.85 -8.96 -10.73
C VAL A 70 -5.11 -8.57 -11.99
N ILE A 71 -4.07 -7.76 -11.85
CA ILE A 71 -3.37 -7.11 -12.95
C ILE A 71 -1.87 -7.34 -12.81
N SER A 72 -1.17 -7.52 -13.92
CA SER A 72 0.29 -7.53 -13.95
C SER A 72 0.84 -7.02 -15.28
N GLY A 73 2.11 -6.61 -15.28
CA GLY A 73 2.73 -6.09 -16.47
C GLY A 73 4.18 -5.67 -16.29
N ASN A 74 4.65 -4.92 -17.27
CA ASN A 74 6.02 -4.41 -17.32
C ASN A 74 6.10 -2.99 -16.78
N LEU A 75 7.23 -2.67 -16.16
CA LEU A 75 7.62 -1.31 -15.82
C LEU A 75 8.72 -0.84 -16.75
N LEU A 76 8.52 0.32 -17.37
CA LEU A 76 9.50 0.93 -18.26
C LEU A 76 9.97 2.28 -17.70
N ARG A 77 11.21 2.64 -17.97
CA ARG A 77 11.76 3.99 -17.83
C ARG A 77 12.04 4.54 -19.23
N GLY A 78 11.19 5.46 -19.68
CA GLY A 78 11.09 5.75 -21.11
C GLY A 78 10.67 4.51 -21.90
N ALA A 79 11.46 4.11 -22.88
CA ALA A 79 11.19 2.90 -23.68
C ALA A 79 11.92 1.63 -23.18
N VAL A 80 12.66 1.71 -22.05
CA VAL A 80 13.51 0.61 -21.57
C VAL A 80 12.79 -0.14 -20.47
N PRO A 81 12.56 -1.46 -20.59
CA PRO A 81 12.06 -2.28 -19.50
C PRO A 81 13.03 -2.28 -18.31
N VAL A 82 12.52 -1.95 -17.12
CA VAL A 82 13.31 -1.87 -15.89
C VAL A 82 12.75 -2.74 -14.76
N GLY A 83 11.63 -3.41 -14.99
CA GLY A 83 11.01 -4.25 -13.97
C GLY A 83 9.63 -4.74 -14.37
N THR A 84 8.91 -5.24 -13.38
CA THR A 84 7.53 -5.71 -13.53
C THR A 84 6.69 -5.19 -12.37
N TYR A 85 5.37 -5.21 -12.52
CA TYR A 85 4.44 -4.93 -11.43
C TYR A 85 3.35 -5.99 -11.33
N SER A 86 2.81 -6.11 -10.15
CA SER A 86 1.57 -6.83 -9.87
C SER A 86 0.66 -5.96 -9.04
N GLN A 87 -0.64 -6.12 -9.22
CA GLN A 87 -1.66 -5.34 -8.52
C GLN A 87 -2.91 -6.19 -8.29
N ILE A 88 -3.45 -6.11 -7.09
CA ILE A 88 -4.77 -6.62 -6.75
C ILE A 88 -5.60 -5.45 -6.23
N CYS A 89 -6.78 -5.26 -6.82
CA CYS A 89 -7.75 -4.27 -6.39
C CYS A 89 -9.04 -4.96 -6.00
N THR A 90 -9.45 -4.85 -4.76
CA THR A 90 -10.72 -5.38 -4.27
C THR A 90 -11.80 -4.29 -4.27
N LEU A 91 -12.97 -4.60 -4.80
CA LEU A 91 -14.12 -3.72 -4.77
C LEU A 91 -14.69 -3.68 -3.35
N THR A 92 -14.65 -2.50 -2.72
CA THR A 92 -15.02 -2.33 -1.31
C THR A 92 -16.37 -1.64 -1.11
N ARG A 93 -16.88 -0.96 -2.10
CA ARG A 93 -18.18 -0.28 -2.09
C ARG A 93 -18.75 -0.18 -3.50
N THR A 94 -20.04 -0.38 -3.63
CA THR A 94 -20.83 -0.01 -4.83
C THR A 94 -21.74 1.17 -4.51
N ALA A 95 -22.01 2.02 -5.51
CA ALA A 95 -22.93 3.15 -5.41
C ALA A 95 -23.77 3.30 -6.69
N PRO A 96 -24.89 4.06 -6.67
CA PRO A 96 -25.66 4.35 -7.87
C PRO A 96 -24.84 5.04 -8.96
N GLY A 97 -25.18 4.78 -10.24
CA GLY A 97 -24.52 5.43 -11.39
C GLY A 97 -23.21 4.80 -11.81
N ASP A 98 -23.09 3.49 -11.60
CA ASP A 98 -21.89 2.71 -11.93
C ASP A 98 -20.61 3.21 -11.22
N GLU A 99 -20.78 3.81 -10.04
CA GLU A 99 -19.71 4.24 -9.17
C GLU A 99 -19.34 3.14 -8.19
N PHE A 100 -18.05 2.88 -8.00
CA PHE A 100 -17.55 1.95 -7.00
C PHE A 100 -16.17 2.34 -6.48
N ASP A 101 -15.84 1.89 -5.27
CA ASP A 101 -14.54 2.11 -4.65
C ASP A 101 -13.70 0.85 -4.74
N LEU A 102 -12.44 1.03 -5.14
CA LEU A 102 -11.41 0.01 -5.13
C LEU A 102 -10.38 0.30 -4.04
N GLN A 103 -10.02 -0.72 -3.29
CA GLN A 103 -8.81 -0.77 -2.47
C GLN A 103 -7.76 -1.57 -3.22
N CYS A 104 -6.65 -0.93 -3.58
CA CYS A 104 -5.59 -1.59 -4.34
C CYS A 104 -4.31 -1.76 -3.52
N ALA A 105 -3.66 -2.89 -3.71
CA ALA A 105 -2.30 -3.17 -3.28
C ALA A 105 -1.47 -3.54 -4.52
N SER A 106 -0.29 -2.91 -4.66
CA SER A 106 0.59 -3.11 -5.82
C SER A 106 2.03 -3.30 -5.37
N ASP A 107 2.77 -4.13 -6.10
CA ASP A 107 4.20 -4.33 -5.96
C ASP A 107 4.92 -3.90 -7.23
N LEU A 108 5.91 -3.04 -7.11
CA LEU A 108 6.80 -2.62 -8.19
C LEU A 108 8.14 -3.31 -8.01
N ALA A 109 8.41 -4.36 -8.78
CA ALA A 109 9.67 -5.12 -8.76
C ALA A 109 10.69 -4.41 -9.65
N LEU A 110 11.67 -3.78 -9.05
CA LEU A 110 12.72 -2.99 -9.68
C LEU A 110 14.10 -3.66 -9.48
N PRO A 111 15.16 -3.29 -10.23
CA PRO A 111 16.46 -3.97 -10.14
C PRO A 111 17.11 -3.94 -8.75
N LEU A 112 16.80 -2.95 -7.92
CA LEU A 112 17.40 -2.77 -6.59
C LEU A 112 16.52 -3.26 -5.43
N GLY A 113 15.36 -3.83 -5.72
CA GLY A 113 14.38 -4.30 -4.73
C GLY A 113 12.95 -4.03 -5.17
N GLN A 114 12.01 -4.19 -4.26
CA GLN A 114 10.58 -3.96 -4.50
C GLN A 114 10.10 -2.74 -3.72
N LEU A 115 9.15 -2.02 -4.30
CA LEU A 115 8.31 -1.02 -3.61
C LEU A 115 6.91 -1.60 -3.45
N THR A 116 6.31 -1.44 -2.27
CA THR A 116 4.90 -1.75 -2.04
C THR A 116 4.09 -0.46 -1.99
N VAL A 117 2.95 -0.44 -2.67
CA VAL A 117 2.11 0.75 -2.85
C VAL A 117 0.67 0.38 -2.56
N GLN A 118 -0.05 1.24 -1.85
CA GLN A 118 -1.47 1.01 -1.53
C GLN A 118 -2.29 2.29 -1.61
N GLY A 119 -3.56 2.13 -1.93
CA GLY A 119 -4.53 3.23 -1.85
C GLY A 119 -5.95 2.79 -2.17
N ARG A 120 -6.87 3.66 -1.80
CA ARG A 120 -8.28 3.55 -2.17
C ARG A 120 -8.63 4.68 -3.11
N PHE A 121 -9.40 4.39 -4.14
CA PHE A 121 -9.94 5.39 -5.06
C PHE A 121 -11.33 4.98 -5.55
N THR A 122 -12.03 5.96 -6.11
CA THR A 122 -13.36 5.76 -6.67
C THR A 122 -13.24 5.68 -8.20
N VAL A 123 -13.90 4.68 -8.78
CA VAL A 123 -14.12 4.56 -10.22
C VAL A 123 -15.52 5.06 -10.53
N THR A 124 -15.63 5.85 -11.58
CA THR A 124 -16.91 6.36 -12.10
C THR A 124 -17.10 5.89 -13.55
N GLY A 125 -18.23 6.20 -14.16
CA GLY A 125 -18.46 5.94 -15.59
C GLY A 125 -17.43 6.59 -16.53
N ALA A 126 -16.65 7.56 -16.05
CA ALA A 126 -15.53 8.18 -16.78
C ALA A 126 -14.18 7.47 -16.52
N GLY A 127 -14.17 6.40 -15.74
CA GLY A 127 -12.97 5.69 -15.32
C GLY A 127 -12.41 6.14 -13.95
N PRO A 128 -11.25 5.64 -13.57
CA PRO A 128 -10.66 5.90 -12.25
C PRO A 128 -10.04 7.31 -12.11
N GLY A 129 -9.85 8.04 -13.22
CA GLY A 129 -9.12 9.31 -13.21
C GLY A 129 -7.67 9.16 -12.77
N ASN A 130 -7.09 10.26 -12.26
CA ASN A 130 -5.75 10.25 -11.66
C ASN A 130 -5.83 9.76 -10.22
N ILE A 131 -4.84 8.98 -9.80
CA ILE A 131 -4.84 8.27 -8.53
C ILE A 131 -3.57 8.59 -7.76
N ASP A 132 -3.70 8.90 -6.47
CA ASP A 132 -2.57 9.02 -5.55
C ASP A 132 -2.55 7.81 -4.61
N LEU A 133 -1.41 7.11 -4.57
CA LEU A 133 -1.18 5.93 -3.76
C LEU A 133 -0.04 6.18 -2.77
N ALA A 134 -0.13 5.62 -1.57
CA ALA A 134 0.95 5.68 -0.60
C ALA A 134 2.00 4.60 -0.88
N ILE A 135 3.29 4.95 -0.79
CA ILE A 135 4.37 3.96 -0.68
C ILE A 135 4.37 3.47 0.76
N THR A 136 4.06 2.19 0.97
CA THR A 136 3.91 1.58 2.29
C THR A 136 5.15 0.82 2.77
N GLY A 137 6.16 0.70 1.91
CA GLY A 137 7.41 0.05 2.22
C GLY A 137 8.11 -0.49 1.00
N GLY A 138 9.06 -1.41 1.24
CA GLY A 138 9.79 -2.08 0.18
C GLY A 138 10.83 -3.04 0.69
N THR A 139 11.61 -3.60 -0.23
CA THR A 139 12.71 -4.53 0.04
C THR A 139 14.01 -4.04 -0.57
N GLY A 140 15.13 -4.66 -0.21
CA GLY A 140 16.44 -4.31 -0.75
C GLY A 140 16.81 -2.85 -0.49
N HIS A 141 17.07 -2.11 -1.56
CA HIS A 141 17.39 -0.68 -1.50
C HIS A 141 16.21 0.19 -1.01
N TYR A 142 14.99 -0.32 -1.11
CA TYR A 142 13.74 0.36 -0.76
C TYR A 142 13.18 -0.03 0.62
N ARG A 143 13.92 -0.75 1.47
CA ARG A 143 13.43 -1.28 2.75
C ARG A 143 12.87 -0.26 3.74
N THR A 144 13.26 1.01 3.62
CA THR A 144 12.78 2.13 4.45
C THR A 144 11.93 3.12 3.66
N ALA A 145 11.53 2.74 2.44
CA ALA A 145 10.80 3.61 1.54
C ALA A 145 9.45 4.01 2.09
N HIS A 146 9.11 5.27 1.91
CA HIS A 146 7.79 5.85 2.08
C HIS A 146 7.61 7.00 1.09
N GLY A 147 6.43 7.59 1.03
CA GLY A 147 6.11 8.66 0.08
C GLY A 147 4.85 8.35 -0.71
N SER A 148 4.80 8.75 -1.98
CA SER A 148 3.61 8.56 -2.80
C SER A 148 3.94 8.19 -4.25
N VAL A 149 2.95 7.62 -4.91
CA VAL A 149 2.94 7.41 -6.36
C VAL A 149 1.70 8.09 -6.93
N HIS A 150 1.92 9.04 -7.84
CA HIS A 150 0.86 9.60 -8.66
C HIS A 150 0.75 8.78 -9.95
N ALA A 151 -0.46 8.32 -10.25
CA ALA A 151 -0.75 7.46 -11.38
C ALA A 151 -1.73 8.16 -12.34
N ASP A 152 -1.26 8.48 -13.53
CA ASP A 152 -2.05 9.03 -14.64
C ASP A 152 -2.43 7.90 -15.59
N ASN A 153 -3.72 7.54 -15.64
CA ASN A 153 -4.21 6.52 -16.55
C ASN A 153 -4.32 7.08 -17.97
N VAL A 154 -3.44 6.63 -18.85
CA VAL A 154 -3.34 7.13 -20.24
C VAL A 154 -4.22 6.32 -21.18
N SER A 155 -4.33 5.01 -20.91
CA SER A 155 -5.21 4.09 -21.66
C SER A 155 -5.61 2.91 -20.77
N ASP A 156 -6.40 1.98 -21.29
CA ASP A 156 -6.81 0.76 -20.58
C ASP A 156 -5.63 -0.14 -20.19
N THR A 157 -4.48 0.02 -20.81
CA THR A 157 -3.31 -0.82 -20.59
C THR A 157 -2.03 -0.05 -20.27
N GLU A 158 -2.09 1.28 -20.20
CA GLU A 158 -0.92 2.11 -19.92
C GLU A 158 -1.23 3.16 -18.85
N THR A 159 -0.37 3.19 -17.83
CA THR A 159 -0.43 4.17 -16.73
C THR A 159 0.94 4.79 -16.54
N HIS A 160 1.01 6.12 -16.50
CA HIS A 160 2.23 6.84 -16.17
C HIS A 160 2.30 7.03 -14.65
N LEU A 161 3.41 6.62 -14.06
CA LEU A 161 3.66 6.69 -12.63
C LEU A 161 4.73 7.75 -12.33
N THR A 162 4.40 8.72 -11.49
CA THR A 162 5.38 9.62 -10.88
C THR A 162 5.60 9.20 -9.44
N VAL A 163 6.79 8.68 -9.15
CA VAL A 163 7.15 8.15 -7.83
C VAL A 163 7.88 9.21 -7.03
N HIS A 164 7.31 9.61 -5.90
CA HIS A 164 7.91 10.47 -4.89
C HIS A 164 8.41 9.60 -3.74
N LEU A 165 9.68 9.27 -3.75
CA LEU A 165 10.31 8.34 -2.82
C LEU A 165 11.10 9.09 -1.76
N ILE A 166 10.80 8.82 -0.50
CA ILE A 166 11.52 9.32 0.68
C ILE A 166 12.22 8.13 1.36
N ARG A 167 13.51 8.33 1.70
CA ARG A 167 14.36 7.29 2.31
C ARG A 167 15.21 7.86 3.45
#